data_f048eabf236948b8f7fcb751cae940bd
#
_entry.id   f048eabf236948b8f7fcb751cae940bd
#
_cell.length_a   1.000
_cell.length_b   1.000
_cell.length_c   1.000
_cell.angle_alpha   90.00
_cell.angle_beta   90.00
_cell.angle_gamma   90.00
#
_symmetry.space_group_name_H-M   'P 1'
#
loop_
_entity.id
_entity.type
_entity.pdbx_description
1 polymer ?
#
loop_
_entity_poly.entity_id
_entity_poly.type
_entity_poly.pdbx_seq_one_letter_code
_entity_poly.pdbx_strand_id
1 'polypeptide(L)'
;MKNKKDDIIIDSGNAMKVQCDQIRKAEENLLSIKNTLADLSEQGEYQDLLISTLSKQLDILESGQEIMEEIWKTSELSEFKQIDLKIPVLRLVEIDDKASWNDYIKSLSYYGHLEHLELSSDPFLSLMSKRQQEEFAKIVQRDYYERKANCDRYDYSLAVLCGLISAIIDIFFVGMPGNSQLENWSDELVDNFVISFAQKLGWNPKNGNETSIDCAIGFFERKFSVNYDQTSIENLGNAAQEVFNLNTKNHHMKSLAHSPDLIGLLFSVIGQFRGTSSFIDNGRIITFDVEKQELIGSDFISKIFSAIVNWFGHCISDVAGSKATRKKGVNMGMGIPIPGFEIFQFLKIPIKTKDGKQTIADLAVEVFENGYDFRFGLALQVPVRINNLLVRFCFALKRFFYHQYPLKECMPFDGGLFGMQRQPELRRMMLVAHGVLCVCDTGDAVIRGGGDPVTILLRTNYFAYLRLAYIGLGEVRAIYRQNHLNLKQMKKDIDEEWTGLYESNVQTWRYTGLESD
;
A
#
# COMPACT_ATOMS: atom_id res chain seq x y z
N MET A 1 -24.08 16.22 -8.24
CA MET A 1 -24.42 15.78 -9.62
C MET A 1 -24.44 14.25 -9.61
N LYS A 2 -25.62 13.62 -9.72
CA LYS A 2 -25.69 12.17 -9.95
C LYS A 2 -24.94 11.84 -11.25
N ASN A 3 -24.15 10.80 -11.23
CA ASN A 3 -23.35 10.42 -12.37
C ASN A 3 -24.26 9.69 -13.39
N LYS A 4 -24.36 10.15 -14.61
CA LYS A 4 -25.21 9.56 -15.66
C LYS A 4 -24.97 8.05 -15.86
N LYS A 5 -23.77 7.56 -15.48
CA LYS A 5 -23.44 6.14 -15.50
C LYS A 5 -24.15 5.36 -14.38
N ASP A 6 -24.30 5.96 -13.20
CA ASP A 6 -24.95 5.30 -12.07
C ASP A 6 -26.46 5.12 -12.36
N ASP A 7 -27.08 6.10 -13.04
CA ASP A 7 -28.49 6.01 -13.45
C ASP A 7 -28.69 4.85 -14.44
N ILE A 8 -27.81 4.67 -15.44
CA ILE A 8 -27.91 3.55 -16.42
C ILE A 8 -27.77 2.19 -15.72
N ILE A 9 -26.90 2.05 -14.73
CA ILE A 9 -26.72 0.80 -13.96
C ILE A 9 -27.98 0.48 -13.18
N ILE A 10 -28.56 1.48 -12.49
CA ILE A 10 -29.82 1.32 -11.73
C ILE A 10 -30.97 0.94 -12.67
N ASP A 11 -31.09 1.61 -13.81
CA ASP A 11 -32.11 1.32 -14.81
C ASP A 11 -31.98 -0.09 -15.37
N SER A 12 -30.75 -0.54 -15.66
CA SER A 12 -30.50 -1.91 -16.13
C SER A 12 -30.87 -2.96 -15.09
N GLY A 13 -30.57 -2.72 -13.81
CA GLY A 13 -30.95 -3.62 -12.72
C GLY A 13 -32.48 -3.65 -12.50
N ASN A 14 -33.18 -2.53 -12.66
CA ASN A 14 -34.63 -2.48 -12.61
C ASN A 14 -35.28 -3.22 -13.81
N ALA A 15 -34.65 -3.14 -14.99
CA ALA A 15 -35.07 -3.93 -16.16
C ALA A 15 -34.97 -5.43 -15.88
N MET A 16 -33.86 -5.89 -15.32
CA MET A 16 -33.70 -7.30 -14.90
C MET A 16 -34.76 -7.71 -13.87
N LYS A 17 -35.08 -6.85 -12.90
CA LYS A 17 -36.08 -7.12 -11.88
C LYS A 17 -37.47 -7.32 -12.49
N VAL A 18 -37.86 -6.49 -13.45
CA VAL A 18 -39.13 -6.64 -14.19
C VAL A 18 -39.12 -7.94 -15.00
N GLN A 19 -38.04 -8.27 -15.70
CA GLN A 19 -37.92 -9.51 -16.45
C GLN A 19 -38.04 -10.74 -15.53
N CYS A 20 -37.37 -10.74 -14.39
CA CYS A 20 -37.50 -11.82 -13.39
C CYS A 20 -38.94 -11.97 -12.88
N ASP A 21 -39.65 -10.86 -12.63
CA ASP A 21 -41.06 -10.92 -12.22
C ASP A 21 -41.97 -11.51 -13.30
N GLN A 22 -41.76 -11.12 -14.56
CA GLN A 22 -42.49 -11.68 -15.72
C GLN A 22 -42.24 -13.18 -15.89
N ILE A 23 -40.95 -13.63 -15.77
CA ILE A 23 -40.62 -15.06 -15.85
C ILE A 23 -41.29 -15.82 -14.71
N ARG A 24 -41.22 -15.35 -13.48
CA ARG A 24 -41.86 -15.97 -12.31
C ARG A 24 -43.36 -16.11 -12.51
N LYS A 25 -44.04 -15.08 -13.00
CA LYS A 25 -45.49 -15.12 -13.28
C LYS A 25 -45.82 -16.08 -14.43
N ALA A 26 -44.97 -16.16 -15.43
CA ALA A 26 -45.13 -17.15 -16.52
C ALA A 26 -44.98 -18.58 -15.99
N GLU A 27 -44.02 -18.84 -15.09
CA GLU A 27 -43.86 -20.15 -14.44
C GLU A 27 -45.05 -20.50 -13.57
N GLU A 28 -45.58 -19.56 -12.77
CA GLU A 28 -46.78 -19.75 -11.95
C GLU A 28 -47.99 -20.08 -12.82
N ASN A 29 -48.16 -19.41 -13.96
CA ASN A 29 -49.21 -19.67 -14.92
C ASN A 29 -49.09 -21.06 -15.55
N LEU A 30 -47.90 -21.45 -15.97
CA LEU A 30 -47.61 -22.79 -16.52
C LEU A 30 -47.90 -23.89 -15.52
N LEU A 31 -47.54 -23.67 -14.24
CA LEU A 31 -47.87 -24.63 -13.18
C LEU A 31 -49.39 -24.75 -12.95
N SER A 32 -50.10 -23.63 -12.97
CA SER A 32 -51.58 -23.62 -12.88
C SER A 32 -52.22 -24.37 -14.04
N ILE A 33 -51.78 -24.12 -15.27
CA ILE A 33 -52.25 -24.82 -16.48
C ILE A 33 -51.96 -26.33 -16.36
N LYS A 34 -50.76 -26.71 -15.93
CA LYS A 34 -50.40 -28.12 -15.74
C LYS A 34 -51.30 -28.82 -14.74
N ASN A 35 -51.59 -28.19 -13.61
CA ASN A 35 -52.51 -28.76 -12.60
C ASN A 35 -53.92 -28.90 -13.16
N THR A 36 -54.42 -27.89 -13.86
CA THR A 36 -55.74 -27.94 -14.51
C THR A 36 -55.82 -29.04 -15.56
N LEU A 37 -54.76 -29.26 -16.34
CA LEU A 37 -54.70 -30.37 -17.30
C LEU A 37 -54.68 -31.74 -16.61
N ALA A 38 -54.03 -31.87 -15.45
CA ALA A 38 -54.05 -33.09 -14.66
C ALA A 38 -55.47 -33.39 -14.16
N ASP A 39 -56.19 -32.37 -13.63
CA ASP A 39 -57.57 -32.51 -13.17
C ASP A 39 -58.52 -32.89 -14.33
N LEU A 40 -58.33 -32.30 -15.52
CA LEU A 40 -59.06 -32.65 -16.73
C LEU A 40 -58.80 -34.09 -17.19
N SER A 41 -57.53 -34.54 -17.11
CA SER A 41 -57.17 -35.92 -17.46
C SER A 41 -57.82 -36.93 -16.52
N GLU A 42 -57.82 -36.64 -15.21
CA GLU A 42 -58.54 -37.50 -14.22
C GLU A 42 -60.01 -37.57 -14.48
N GLN A 43 -60.67 -36.45 -14.81
CA GLN A 43 -62.10 -36.45 -15.19
C GLN A 43 -62.35 -37.20 -16.50
N GLY A 44 -61.45 -37.11 -17.48
CA GLY A 44 -61.50 -37.87 -18.71
C GLY A 44 -61.46 -39.38 -18.48
N GLU A 45 -60.54 -39.86 -17.66
CA GLU A 45 -60.44 -41.28 -17.26
C GLU A 45 -61.72 -41.76 -16.55
N TYR A 46 -62.28 -40.92 -15.69
CA TYR A 46 -63.55 -41.22 -15.04
C TYR A 46 -64.70 -41.30 -16.05
N GLN A 47 -64.78 -40.40 -17.04
CA GLN A 47 -65.77 -40.42 -18.11
C GLN A 47 -65.67 -41.70 -18.96
N ASP A 48 -64.42 -42.08 -19.32
CA ASP A 48 -64.13 -43.29 -20.08
C ASP A 48 -64.56 -44.55 -19.32
N LEU A 49 -64.32 -44.57 -17.99
CA LEU A 49 -64.80 -45.64 -17.12
C LEU A 49 -66.35 -45.72 -17.08
N LEU A 50 -67.03 -44.58 -16.96
CA LEU A 50 -68.51 -44.49 -17.02
C LEU A 50 -69.05 -44.98 -18.35
N ILE A 51 -68.48 -44.52 -19.47
CA ILE A 51 -68.85 -44.94 -20.83
C ILE A 51 -68.66 -46.45 -20.99
N SER A 52 -67.57 -47.01 -20.55
CA SER A 52 -67.26 -48.43 -20.63
C SER A 52 -68.28 -49.26 -19.77
N THR A 53 -68.64 -48.71 -18.61
CA THR A 53 -69.58 -49.33 -17.71
C THR A 53 -70.99 -49.31 -18.31
N LEU A 54 -71.42 -48.17 -18.85
CA LEU A 54 -72.74 -48.02 -19.55
C LEU A 54 -72.82 -48.91 -20.79
N SER A 55 -71.69 -49.00 -21.58
CA SER A 55 -71.62 -49.89 -22.75
C SER A 55 -71.83 -51.37 -22.32
N LYS A 56 -71.17 -51.80 -21.25
CA LYS A 56 -71.40 -53.16 -20.72
C LYS A 56 -72.78 -53.40 -20.23
N GLN A 57 -73.47 -52.43 -19.62
CA GLN A 57 -74.85 -52.50 -19.19
C GLN A 57 -75.76 -52.58 -20.41
N LEU A 58 -75.53 -51.85 -21.47
CA LEU A 58 -76.26 -51.91 -22.73
C LEU A 58 -76.11 -53.30 -23.39
N ASP A 59 -74.89 -53.85 -23.45
CA ASP A 59 -74.68 -55.19 -23.99
C ASP A 59 -75.42 -56.29 -23.22
N ILE A 60 -75.49 -56.15 -21.88
CA ILE A 60 -76.29 -57.07 -21.02
C ILE A 60 -77.81 -56.95 -21.30
N LEU A 61 -78.34 -55.74 -21.43
CA LEU A 61 -79.72 -55.47 -21.79
C LEU A 61 -80.06 -56.02 -23.17
N GLU A 62 -79.24 -55.85 -24.16
CA GLU A 62 -79.43 -56.39 -25.51
C GLU A 62 -79.42 -57.93 -25.55
N SER A 63 -78.64 -58.57 -24.66
CA SER A 63 -78.57 -60.04 -24.54
C SER A 63 -79.74 -60.66 -23.83
N GLY A 64 -80.70 -59.88 -23.30
CA GLY A 64 -81.86 -60.35 -22.63
C GLY A 64 -81.62 -60.98 -21.26
N GLN A 65 -80.49 -60.75 -20.63
CA GLN A 65 -80.19 -61.16 -19.26
C GLN A 65 -80.77 -60.17 -18.24
N GLU A 66 -81.40 -60.68 -17.16
CA GLU A 66 -81.86 -59.80 -16.06
C GLU A 66 -80.61 -59.10 -15.40
N ILE A 67 -80.74 -57.81 -15.29
CA ILE A 67 -79.66 -57.00 -14.65
C ILE A 67 -79.79 -57.26 -13.14
N MET A 68 -78.74 -57.84 -12.54
CA MET A 68 -78.64 -57.97 -11.09
C MET A 68 -78.60 -56.58 -10.42
N GLU A 69 -79.39 -56.38 -9.38
CA GLU A 69 -79.63 -55.13 -8.63
C GLU A 69 -78.28 -54.55 -8.07
N GLU A 70 -77.23 -55.36 -8.01
CA GLU A 70 -75.91 -54.98 -7.55
C GLU A 70 -75.15 -53.99 -8.48
N ILE A 71 -75.51 -53.97 -9.77
CA ILE A 71 -74.86 -53.08 -10.77
C ILE A 71 -75.30 -51.62 -10.60
N TRP A 72 -76.48 -51.39 -9.99
CA TRP A 72 -77.01 -50.03 -9.76
C TRP A 72 -76.42 -49.32 -8.53
N LYS A 73 -75.76 -50.02 -7.63
CA LYS A 73 -75.13 -49.42 -6.42
C LYS A 73 -73.80 -48.70 -6.64
N THR A 74 -73.20 -48.77 -7.82
CA THR A 74 -71.92 -48.13 -8.14
C THR A 74 -72.04 -46.77 -8.78
N SER A 75 -73.23 -46.21 -8.94
CA SER A 75 -73.39 -44.86 -9.47
C SER A 75 -73.77 -43.83 -8.39
N GLU A 76 -72.98 -43.64 -7.36
CA GLU A 76 -72.87 -42.31 -6.84
C GLU A 76 -72.21 -41.48 -7.95
N LEU A 77 -73.04 -40.84 -8.79
CA LEU A 77 -72.56 -39.80 -9.74
C LEU A 77 -71.87 -38.75 -8.91
N SER A 78 -70.57 -38.84 -8.84
CA SER A 78 -69.79 -37.76 -8.29
C SER A 78 -70.09 -36.51 -9.12
N GLU A 79 -70.59 -35.46 -8.45
CA GLU A 79 -70.88 -34.20 -9.10
C GLU A 79 -69.67 -33.78 -9.97
N PHE A 80 -69.89 -33.59 -11.25
CA PHE A 80 -68.84 -33.07 -12.15
C PHE A 80 -68.39 -31.77 -11.60
N LYS A 81 -67.16 -31.75 -11.14
CA LYS A 81 -66.54 -30.56 -10.61
C LYS A 81 -66.26 -29.59 -11.80
N GLN A 82 -67.01 -28.48 -11.80
CA GLN A 82 -66.73 -27.45 -12.82
C GLN A 82 -65.35 -26.94 -12.67
N ILE A 83 -64.47 -27.21 -13.63
CA ILE A 83 -63.11 -26.71 -13.66
C ILE A 83 -63.16 -25.30 -14.24
N ASP A 84 -62.97 -24.31 -13.37
CA ASP A 84 -62.87 -22.89 -13.76
C ASP A 84 -61.48 -22.59 -14.25
N LEU A 85 -61.27 -22.59 -15.56
CA LEU A 85 -59.99 -22.34 -16.18
C LEU A 85 -59.66 -20.84 -16.11
N LYS A 86 -59.16 -20.38 -14.96
CA LYS A 86 -58.64 -19.03 -14.83
C LYS A 86 -57.20 -18.99 -15.33
N ILE A 87 -57.00 -18.65 -16.58
CA ILE A 87 -55.68 -18.34 -17.13
C ILE A 87 -55.36 -16.89 -16.74
N PRO A 88 -54.42 -16.67 -15.82
CA PRO A 88 -54.04 -15.32 -15.46
C PRO A 88 -53.43 -14.61 -16.69
N VAL A 89 -53.81 -13.38 -16.93
CA VAL A 89 -53.31 -12.59 -18.05
C VAL A 89 -51.87 -12.20 -17.72
N LEU A 90 -50.90 -12.77 -18.45
CA LEU A 90 -49.50 -12.35 -18.35
C LEU A 90 -49.35 -11.00 -19.03
N ARG A 91 -49.09 -9.96 -18.25
CA ARG A 91 -48.74 -8.64 -18.76
C ARG A 91 -47.27 -8.63 -19.14
N LEU A 92 -46.96 -8.23 -20.36
CA LEU A 92 -45.59 -8.03 -20.84
C LEU A 92 -45.32 -6.53 -20.98
N VAL A 93 -44.07 -6.15 -20.85
CA VAL A 93 -43.62 -4.80 -21.20
C VAL A 93 -43.53 -4.74 -22.71
N GLU A 94 -44.51 -4.08 -23.33
CA GLU A 94 -44.50 -3.85 -24.78
C GLU A 94 -43.54 -2.73 -25.12
N ILE A 95 -42.67 -2.96 -26.13
CA ILE A 95 -41.67 -2.03 -26.62
C ILE A 95 -41.85 -1.94 -28.14
N ASP A 96 -41.87 -0.70 -28.64
CA ASP A 96 -41.77 -0.46 -30.09
C ASP A 96 -40.30 -0.70 -30.51
N ASP A 97 -40.07 -1.35 -31.64
CA ASP A 97 -38.71 -1.60 -32.19
C ASP A 97 -37.88 -0.33 -32.39
N LYS A 98 -38.51 0.83 -32.39
CA LYS A 98 -37.87 2.15 -32.50
C LYS A 98 -37.79 2.91 -31.16
N ALA A 99 -38.19 2.32 -30.08
CA ALA A 99 -38.20 2.99 -28.77
C ALA A 99 -36.80 3.30 -28.30
N SER A 100 -36.63 4.48 -27.69
CA SER A 100 -35.39 4.84 -27.03
C SER A 100 -35.27 4.11 -25.69
N TRP A 101 -34.02 4.03 -25.14
CA TRP A 101 -33.79 3.53 -23.78
C TRP A 101 -34.67 4.23 -22.74
N ASN A 102 -34.83 5.55 -22.84
CA ASN A 102 -35.68 6.31 -21.94
C ASN A 102 -37.16 5.91 -22.01
N ASP A 103 -37.65 5.56 -23.20
CA ASP A 103 -39.05 5.11 -23.37
C ASP A 103 -39.23 3.70 -22.78
N TYR A 104 -38.22 2.85 -22.95
CA TYR A 104 -38.19 1.54 -22.28
C TYR A 104 -38.24 1.68 -20.75
N ILE A 105 -37.44 2.54 -20.14
CA ILE A 105 -37.43 2.78 -18.70
C ILE A 105 -38.79 3.31 -18.21
N LYS A 106 -39.48 4.15 -18.99
CA LYS A 106 -40.86 4.58 -18.65
C LYS A 106 -41.85 3.41 -18.67
N SER A 107 -41.73 2.53 -19.67
CA SER A 107 -42.59 1.33 -19.74
C SER A 107 -42.34 0.38 -18.57
N LEU A 108 -41.07 0.21 -18.14
CA LEU A 108 -40.73 -0.54 -16.94
C LEU A 108 -41.35 0.07 -15.67
N SER A 109 -41.26 1.40 -15.54
CA SER A 109 -41.87 2.11 -14.42
C SER A 109 -43.37 1.97 -14.36
N TYR A 110 -44.02 2.01 -15.53
CA TYR A 110 -45.45 1.79 -15.67
C TYR A 110 -45.85 0.35 -15.28
N TYR A 111 -45.09 -0.67 -15.76
CA TYR A 111 -45.26 -2.05 -15.37
C TYR A 111 -45.12 -2.23 -13.86
N GLY A 112 -44.06 -1.67 -13.27
CA GLY A 112 -43.83 -1.73 -11.83
C GLY A 112 -44.99 -1.17 -11.04
N HIS A 113 -45.60 -0.07 -11.48
CA HIS A 113 -46.76 0.53 -10.83
C HIS A 113 -48.01 -0.38 -10.94
N LEU A 114 -48.27 -0.96 -12.13
CA LEU A 114 -49.44 -1.82 -12.36
C LEU A 114 -49.37 -3.14 -11.60
N GLU A 115 -48.15 -3.71 -11.52
CA GLU A 115 -47.93 -5.03 -10.90
C GLU A 115 -47.48 -4.92 -9.42
N HIS A 116 -47.52 -3.71 -8.85
CA HIS A 116 -47.08 -3.42 -7.48
C HIS A 116 -45.62 -3.87 -7.21
N LEU A 117 -44.77 -3.84 -8.26
CA LEU A 117 -43.36 -4.17 -8.16
C LEU A 117 -42.59 -2.92 -7.78
N GLU A 118 -42.01 -2.90 -6.58
CA GLU A 118 -41.22 -1.78 -6.10
C GLU A 118 -39.84 -1.72 -6.83
N LEU A 119 -39.67 -0.70 -7.68
CA LEU A 119 -38.39 -0.44 -8.34
C LEU A 119 -37.46 0.25 -7.36
N SER A 120 -36.29 -0.34 -7.17
CA SER A 120 -35.33 0.03 -6.11
C SER A 120 -34.22 0.95 -6.64
N SER A 121 -33.66 1.77 -5.76
CA SER A 121 -32.40 2.49 -6.01
C SER A 121 -31.19 1.56 -5.99
N ASP A 122 -31.36 0.33 -5.44
CA ASP A 122 -30.38 -0.76 -5.51
C ASP A 122 -31.07 -2.04 -5.98
N PRO A 123 -31.35 -2.16 -7.29
CA PRO A 123 -32.12 -3.27 -7.83
C PRO A 123 -31.39 -4.61 -7.76
N PHE A 124 -30.05 -4.60 -7.88
CA PHE A 124 -29.25 -5.84 -7.85
C PHE A 124 -29.29 -6.50 -6.49
N LEU A 125 -29.18 -5.70 -5.41
CA LEU A 125 -29.29 -6.23 -4.05
C LEU A 125 -30.69 -6.83 -3.79
N SER A 126 -31.74 -6.22 -4.35
CA SER A 126 -33.10 -6.70 -4.20
C SER A 126 -33.41 -8.02 -4.96
N LEU A 127 -32.58 -8.34 -5.98
CA LEU A 127 -32.68 -9.61 -6.72
C LEU A 127 -31.99 -10.78 -6.00
N MET A 128 -31.13 -10.49 -5.04
CA MET A 128 -30.40 -11.49 -4.27
C MET A 128 -31.23 -12.01 -3.09
N SER A 129 -31.19 -13.31 -2.85
CA SER A 129 -31.68 -13.88 -1.60
C SER A 129 -30.87 -13.35 -0.41
N LYS A 130 -31.43 -13.38 0.80
CA LYS A 130 -30.71 -12.97 2.04
C LYS A 130 -29.35 -13.66 2.20
N ARG A 131 -29.28 -14.96 1.89
CA ARG A 131 -28.06 -15.75 1.93
C ARG A 131 -27.02 -15.22 0.94
N GLN A 132 -27.42 -14.93 -0.29
CA GLN A 132 -26.53 -14.35 -1.31
C GLN A 132 -26.04 -12.95 -0.91
N GLN A 133 -26.91 -12.12 -0.33
CA GLN A 133 -26.52 -10.80 0.19
C GLN A 133 -25.45 -10.91 1.29
N GLU A 134 -25.61 -11.86 2.22
CA GLU A 134 -24.64 -12.11 3.28
C GLU A 134 -23.30 -12.65 2.74
N GLU A 135 -23.36 -13.57 1.77
CA GLU A 135 -22.17 -14.10 1.10
C GLU A 135 -21.44 -13.01 0.33
N PHE A 136 -22.15 -12.19 -0.42
CA PHE A 136 -21.59 -11.04 -1.14
C PHE A 136 -20.95 -10.02 -0.19
N ALA A 137 -21.62 -9.67 0.90
CA ALA A 137 -21.06 -8.79 1.91
C ALA A 137 -19.76 -9.34 2.52
N LYS A 138 -19.69 -10.66 2.78
CA LYS A 138 -18.46 -11.31 3.27
C LYS A 138 -17.34 -11.27 2.25
N ILE A 139 -17.63 -11.50 0.97
CA ILE A 139 -16.63 -11.41 -0.13
C ILE A 139 -16.10 -9.97 -0.21
N VAL A 140 -16.99 -8.98 -0.27
CA VAL A 140 -16.61 -7.57 -0.33
C VAL A 140 -15.75 -7.18 0.88
N GLN A 141 -16.13 -7.62 2.08
CA GLN A 141 -15.37 -7.34 3.28
C GLN A 141 -14.00 -8.02 3.30
N ARG A 142 -13.91 -9.26 2.79
CA ARG A 142 -12.65 -10.01 2.73
C ARG A 142 -11.68 -9.45 1.71
N ASP A 143 -12.17 -9.09 0.52
CA ASP A 143 -11.32 -8.81 -0.63
C ASP A 143 -11.03 -7.30 -0.80
N TYR A 144 -11.95 -6.44 -0.37
CA TYR A 144 -11.86 -4.99 -0.60
C TYR A 144 -11.72 -4.12 0.65
N TYR A 145 -11.72 -4.72 1.85
CA TYR A 145 -11.39 -4.02 3.09
C TYR A 145 -10.09 -4.57 3.68
N GLU A 146 -9.32 -3.69 4.32
CA GLU A 146 -8.12 -4.12 5.03
C GLU A 146 -8.52 -4.98 6.25
N ARG A 147 -7.86 -6.14 6.42
CA ARG A 147 -8.08 -7.01 7.56
C ARG A 147 -7.61 -6.35 8.85
N LYS A 148 -8.40 -6.44 9.91
CA LYS A 148 -8.00 -5.96 11.24
C LYS A 148 -6.89 -6.84 11.83
N ALA A 149 -5.96 -6.20 12.55
CA ALA A 149 -4.95 -6.93 13.30
C ALA A 149 -5.60 -7.65 14.49
N ASN A 150 -5.36 -8.94 14.58
CA ASN A 150 -5.82 -9.78 15.71
C ASN A 150 -4.62 -10.19 16.57
N CYS A 151 -4.04 -9.20 17.25
CA CYS A 151 -2.93 -9.42 18.17
C CYS A 151 -3.44 -9.80 19.56
N ASP A 152 -2.84 -10.81 20.16
CA ASP A 152 -3.10 -11.23 21.52
C ASP A 152 -2.04 -10.67 22.51
N ARG A 153 -2.18 -11.00 23.78
CA ARG A 153 -1.24 -10.56 24.82
C ARG A 153 0.20 -11.03 24.60
N TYR A 154 0.40 -12.17 23.95
CA TYR A 154 1.74 -12.72 23.68
C TYR A 154 2.42 -11.94 22.55
N ASP A 155 1.67 -11.52 21.52
CA ASP A 155 2.20 -10.66 20.47
C ASP A 155 2.74 -9.35 21.03
N TYR A 156 1.96 -8.70 21.91
CA TYR A 156 2.39 -7.47 22.56
C TYR A 156 3.57 -7.68 23.49
N SER A 157 3.59 -8.75 24.28
CA SER A 157 4.71 -9.07 25.17
C SER A 157 6.00 -9.34 24.40
N LEU A 158 5.94 -10.10 23.32
CA LEU A 158 7.08 -10.36 22.45
C LEU A 158 7.56 -9.08 21.75
N ALA A 159 6.65 -8.24 21.29
CA ALA A 159 7.01 -6.96 20.68
C ALA A 159 7.71 -6.02 21.67
N VAL A 160 7.21 -5.92 22.90
CA VAL A 160 7.86 -5.16 23.98
C VAL A 160 9.26 -5.70 24.27
N LEU A 161 9.41 -7.02 24.39
CA LEU A 161 10.71 -7.66 24.63
C LEU A 161 11.71 -7.36 23.50
N CYS A 162 11.29 -7.46 22.24
CA CYS A 162 12.13 -7.11 21.09
C CYS A 162 12.57 -5.64 21.15
N GLY A 163 11.65 -4.73 21.47
CA GLY A 163 11.94 -3.31 21.62
C GLY A 163 12.96 -3.02 22.75
N LEU A 164 12.80 -3.69 23.89
CA LEU A 164 13.74 -3.57 25.02
C LEU A 164 15.14 -4.08 24.67
N ILE A 165 15.25 -5.25 24.04
CA ILE A 165 16.56 -5.77 23.58
C ILE A 165 17.23 -4.78 22.66
N SER A 166 16.49 -4.24 21.71
CA SER A 166 17.01 -3.27 20.74
C SER A 166 17.40 -1.95 21.41
N ALA A 167 16.66 -1.50 22.41
CA ALA A 167 16.99 -0.32 23.20
C ALA A 167 18.28 -0.53 24.04
N ILE A 168 18.49 -1.72 24.58
CA ILE A 168 19.75 -2.06 25.27
C ILE A 168 20.92 -1.95 24.30
N ILE A 169 20.78 -2.45 23.07
CA ILE A 169 21.82 -2.34 22.05
C ILE A 169 22.07 -0.86 21.70
N ASP A 170 21.03 -0.07 21.55
CA ASP A 170 21.12 1.35 21.24
C ASP A 170 21.86 2.12 22.35
N ILE A 171 21.44 1.97 23.58
CA ILE A 171 21.96 2.71 24.74
C ILE A 171 23.42 2.35 25.07
N PHE A 172 23.78 1.06 24.97
CA PHE A 172 25.09 0.59 25.41
C PHE A 172 26.12 0.42 24.32
N PHE A 173 25.72 0.17 23.07
CA PHE A 173 26.64 -0.08 21.96
C PHE A 173 26.67 1.05 20.94
N VAL A 174 25.58 1.78 20.76
CA VAL A 174 25.56 2.99 19.91
C VAL A 174 25.87 4.21 20.76
N GLY A 175 25.00 4.57 21.70
CA GLY A 175 25.20 5.69 22.62
C GLY A 175 25.27 7.04 21.88
N MET A 176 26.41 7.74 22.00
CA MET A 176 26.63 9.04 21.34
C MET A 176 27.94 9.04 20.53
N PRO A 177 28.06 9.92 19.51
CA PRO A 177 29.27 10.04 18.72
C PRO A 177 30.53 10.22 19.59
N GLY A 178 31.64 9.63 19.16
CA GLY A 178 32.92 9.66 19.86
C GLY A 178 33.05 8.67 21.03
N ASN A 179 31.93 8.10 21.53
CA ASN A 179 31.91 7.11 22.61
C ASN A 179 31.21 5.80 22.21
N SER A 180 30.89 5.63 20.94
CA SER A 180 30.16 4.50 20.39
C SER A 180 31.09 3.33 20.06
N GLN A 181 30.73 2.13 20.49
CA GLN A 181 31.45 0.92 20.06
C GLN A 181 31.15 0.55 18.62
N LEU A 182 29.92 0.83 18.16
CA LEU A 182 29.50 0.56 16.77
C LEU A 182 29.96 1.62 15.78
N GLU A 183 30.37 2.81 16.24
CA GLU A 183 30.94 3.85 15.38
C GLU A 183 32.29 3.39 14.77
N ASN A 184 33.16 2.79 15.55
CA ASN A 184 34.42 2.24 15.03
C ASN A 184 34.17 1.20 13.94
N TRP A 185 33.17 0.35 14.12
CA TRP A 185 32.78 -0.63 13.11
C TRP A 185 32.20 0.06 11.84
N SER A 186 31.36 1.07 12.00
CA SER A 186 30.79 1.80 10.84
C SER A 186 31.84 2.61 10.10
N ASP A 187 32.80 3.21 10.81
CA ASP A 187 33.94 3.92 10.21
C ASP A 187 34.80 2.97 9.38
N GLU A 188 35.17 1.81 9.95
CA GLU A 188 35.96 0.80 9.24
C GLU A 188 35.22 0.27 8.01
N LEU A 189 33.91 0.05 8.11
CA LEU A 189 33.09 -0.39 6.99
C LEU A 189 33.08 0.64 5.85
N VAL A 190 32.93 1.92 6.18
CA VAL A 190 32.92 3.01 5.20
C VAL A 190 34.31 3.17 4.58
N ASP A 191 35.37 3.17 5.39
CA ASP A 191 36.74 3.31 4.90
C ASP A 191 37.08 2.17 3.92
N ASN A 192 36.78 0.94 4.27
CA ASN A 192 37.01 -0.22 3.40
C ASN A 192 36.16 -0.15 2.12
N PHE A 193 34.93 0.35 2.21
CA PHE A 193 34.12 0.57 1.03
C PHE A 193 34.73 1.61 0.09
N VAL A 194 35.16 2.78 0.60
CA VAL A 194 35.74 3.87 -0.18
C VAL A 194 37.04 3.42 -0.83
N ILE A 195 37.93 2.76 -0.08
CA ILE A 195 39.20 2.21 -0.61
C ILE A 195 38.91 1.20 -1.74
N SER A 196 38.03 0.22 -1.49
CA SER A 196 37.70 -0.81 -2.49
C SER A 196 37.09 -0.20 -3.74
N PHE A 197 36.26 0.82 -3.60
CA PHE A 197 35.61 1.49 -4.71
C PHE A 197 36.63 2.35 -5.52
N ALA A 198 37.56 3.03 -4.85
CA ALA A 198 38.66 3.75 -5.50
C ALA A 198 39.52 2.80 -6.36
N GLN A 199 39.88 1.64 -5.81
CA GLN A 199 40.64 0.61 -6.54
C GLN A 199 39.88 0.11 -7.79
N LYS A 200 38.59 -0.14 -7.68
CA LYS A 200 37.74 -0.52 -8.83
C LYS A 200 37.67 0.55 -9.91
N LEU A 201 37.77 1.81 -9.54
CA LEU A 201 37.80 2.94 -10.48
C LEU A 201 39.21 3.26 -11.04
N GLY A 202 40.18 2.38 -10.76
CA GLY A 202 41.53 2.48 -11.31
C GLY A 202 42.53 3.23 -10.42
N TRP A 203 42.22 3.48 -9.15
CA TRP A 203 43.21 3.97 -8.20
C TRP A 203 44.24 2.88 -7.93
N ASN A 204 45.52 3.21 -8.24
CA ASN A 204 46.65 2.33 -8.00
C ASN A 204 47.53 2.98 -6.94
N PRO A 205 47.42 2.59 -5.67
CA PRO A 205 48.23 3.17 -4.60
C PRO A 205 49.69 2.83 -4.79
N LYS A 206 50.59 3.80 -4.48
CA LYS A 206 52.03 3.54 -4.41
C LYS A 206 52.31 2.69 -3.17
N ASN A 207 53.39 1.89 -3.22
CA ASN A 207 53.84 1.01 -2.13
C ASN A 207 53.79 1.71 -0.77
N GLY A 208 53.08 1.09 0.20
CA GLY A 208 52.89 1.59 1.54
C GLY A 208 51.60 2.43 1.77
N ASN A 209 50.84 2.76 0.71
CA ASN A 209 49.58 3.55 0.82
C ASN A 209 48.33 2.77 0.42
N GLU A 210 48.39 1.44 0.31
CA GLU A 210 47.36 0.57 -0.21
C GLU A 210 46.07 0.58 0.66
N THR A 211 46.22 0.94 1.93
CA THR A 211 45.11 1.05 2.89
C THR A 211 44.89 2.50 3.35
N SER A 212 45.52 3.48 2.72
CA SER A 212 45.37 4.87 3.12
C SER A 212 44.09 5.47 2.59
N ILE A 213 43.12 5.65 3.48
CA ILE A 213 41.85 6.32 3.17
C ILE A 213 42.04 7.74 2.67
N ASP A 214 43.02 8.50 3.25
CA ASP A 214 43.34 9.85 2.81
C ASP A 214 43.79 9.90 1.35
N CYS A 215 44.52 8.88 0.90
CA CYS A 215 44.94 8.77 -0.49
C CYS A 215 43.78 8.43 -1.42
N ALA A 216 42.85 7.58 -0.98
CA ALA A 216 41.65 7.24 -1.71
C ALA A 216 40.68 8.45 -1.82
N ILE A 217 40.48 9.22 -0.74
CA ILE A 217 39.75 10.49 -0.76
C ILE A 217 40.35 11.44 -1.77
N GLY A 218 41.66 11.69 -1.71
CA GLY A 218 42.32 12.58 -2.66
C GLY A 218 42.33 12.08 -4.11
N PHE A 219 42.14 10.80 -4.37
CA PHE A 219 41.86 10.29 -5.72
C PHE A 219 40.46 10.68 -6.19
N PHE A 220 39.42 10.54 -5.36
CA PHE A 220 38.06 10.93 -5.71
C PHE A 220 37.93 12.44 -5.92
N GLU A 221 38.47 13.27 -5.03
CA GLU A 221 38.46 14.74 -5.13
C GLU A 221 39.03 15.21 -6.47
N ARG A 222 40.16 14.61 -6.92
CA ARG A 222 40.76 14.94 -8.22
C ARG A 222 40.01 14.41 -9.42
N LYS A 223 39.38 13.22 -9.29
CA LYS A 223 38.68 12.58 -10.40
C LYS A 223 37.26 13.11 -10.60
N PHE A 224 36.62 13.48 -9.54
CA PHE A 224 35.23 13.96 -9.48
C PHE A 224 35.17 15.34 -8.82
N SER A 225 35.93 16.27 -9.39
CA SER A 225 36.00 17.62 -8.87
C SER A 225 34.66 18.35 -9.07
N VAL A 226 34.30 19.14 -8.08
CA VAL A 226 33.06 19.94 -8.06
C VAL A 226 33.42 21.39 -7.68
N ASN A 227 32.58 22.32 -8.09
CA ASN A 227 32.79 23.75 -7.88
C ASN A 227 32.30 24.27 -6.50
N TYR A 228 31.75 23.40 -5.67
CA TYR A 228 31.26 23.72 -4.34
C TYR A 228 32.07 23.07 -3.20
N ASP A 229 33.23 22.52 -3.52
CA ASP A 229 34.17 21.97 -2.55
C ASP A 229 34.74 23.06 -1.63
N GLN A 230 35.27 22.67 -0.48
CA GLN A 230 35.85 23.54 0.53
C GLN A 230 36.92 24.52 -0.04
N THR A 231 37.79 24.06 -0.95
CA THR A 231 38.79 24.89 -1.60
C THR A 231 38.20 26.04 -2.39
N SER A 232 37.04 25.79 -3.05
CA SER A 232 36.33 26.83 -3.80
C SER A 232 35.71 27.87 -2.88
N ILE A 233 35.34 27.48 -1.64
CA ILE A 233 34.76 28.35 -0.61
C ILE A 233 35.85 29.17 0.09
N GLU A 234 37.03 28.59 0.36
CA GLU A 234 38.15 29.31 0.93
C GLU A 234 38.60 30.47 0.02
N ASN A 235 38.45 30.33 -1.29
CA ASN A 235 38.71 31.38 -2.26
C ASN A 235 37.70 32.54 -2.23
N LEU A 236 36.51 32.36 -1.62
CA LEU A 236 35.53 33.44 -1.43
C LEU A 236 35.93 34.44 -0.32
N GLY A 237 37.00 34.15 0.43
CA GLY A 237 37.57 35.04 1.43
C GLY A 237 36.79 35.11 2.75
N ASN A 238 37.28 35.94 3.67
CA ASN A 238 36.74 36.07 5.04
C ASN A 238 35.26 36.43 5.12
N ALA A 239 34.70 37.05 4.08
CA ALA A 239 33.28 37.47 4.09
C ALA A 239 32.28 36.30 4.24
N ALA A 240 32.57 35.14 3.61
CA ALA A 240 31.70 33.96 3.75
C ALA A 240 31.84 33.33 5.13
N GLN A 241 33.03 33.37 5.71
CA GLN A 241 33.29 32.84 7.06
C GLN A 241 32.66 33.72 8.14
N GLU A 242 32.79 35.05 8.01
CA GLU A 242 32.28 36.00 9.02
C GLU A 242 30.78 36.17 8.99
N VAL A 243 30.16 36.20 7.80
CA VAL A 243 28.74 36.47 7.65
C VAL A 243 27.87 35.20 7.89
N PHE A 244 28.41 34.01 7.56
CA PHE A 244 27.61 32.75 7.59
C PHE A 244 28.17 31.70 8.55
N ASN A 245 29.19 32.02 9.33
CA ASN A 245 29.86 31.08 10.22
C ASN A 245 30.19 29.74 9.53
N LEU A 246 30.63 29.82 8.26
CA LEU A 246 31.07 28.66 7.49
C LEU A 246 32.48 28.29 7.92
N ASN A 247 32.66 27.05 8.32
CA ASN A 247 33.97 26.50 8.69
C ASN A 247 34.15 25.08 8.14
N THR A 248 35.33 24.51 8.28
CA THR A 248 35.66 23.17 7.81
C THR A 248 34.81 22.06 8.47
N LYS A 249 34.17 22.34 9.61
CA LYS A 249 33.34 21.37 10.34
C LYS A 249 31.88 21.34 9.91
N ASN A 250 31.36 22.47 9.42
CA ASN A 250 29.94 22.60 9.14
C ASN A 250 29.59 22.80 7.67
N HIS A 251 30.58 22.96 6.79
CA HIS A 251 30.28 23.28 5.40
C HIS A 251 29.47 22.19 4.69
N HIS A 252 29.71 20.91 4.96
CA HIS A 252 28.93 19.81 4.40
C HIS A 252 27.47 19.86 4.85
N MET A 253 27.22 20.21 6.11
CA MET A 253 25.87 20.35 6.64
C MET A 253 25.17 21.59 6.07
N LYS A 254 25.89 22.69 5.90
CA LYS A 254 25.33 23.96 5.37
C LYS A 254 25.25 23.98 3.85
N SER A 255 26.05 23.20 3.13
CA SER A 255 26.00 23.14 1.68
C SER A 255 24.89 22.21 1.20
N LEU A 256 23.95 22.76 0.46
CA LEU A 256 22.84 21.98 -0.10
C LEU A 256 23.30 20.91 -1.10
N ALA A 257 24.42 21.12 -1.80
CA ALA A 257 24.94 20.19 -2.79
C ALA A 257 25.64 18.95 -2.19
N HIS A 258 26.05 18.99 -0.89
CA HIS A 258 26.69 17.85 -0.22
C HIS A 258 25.70 16.88 0.44
N SER A 259 24.39 17.19 0.41
CA SER A 259 23.39 16.25 0.92
C SER A 259 23.31 15.00 0.02
N PRO A 260 23.37 13.77 0.58
CA PRO A 260 23.35 12.54 -0.21
C PRO A 260 21.91 12.11 -0.55
N ASP A 261 21.14 13.03 -1.11
CA ASP A 261 19.72 12.85 -1.48
C ASP A 261 19.35 13.62 -2.77
N LEU A 262 18.07 13.65 -3.10
CA LEU A 262 17.58 14.32 -4.31
C LEU A 262 17.78 15.85 -4.28
N ILE A 263 17.77 16.44 -3.09
CA ILE A 263 18.00 17.88 -2.91
C ILE A 263 19.46 18.20 -3.24
N GLY A 264 20.39 17.41 -2.67
CA GLY A 264 21.81 17.56 -2.95
C GLY A 264 22.16 17.34 -4.42
N LEU A 265 21.59 16.31 -5.03
CA LEU A 265 21.74 16.08 -6.47
C LEU A 265 21.28 17.29 -7.30
N LEU A 266 20.10 17.83 -7.01
CA LEU A 266 19.54 18.98 -7.73
C LEU A 266 20.43 20.21 -7.61
N PHE A 267 20.81 20.58 -6.38
CA PHE A 267 21.67 21.77 -6.15
C PHE A 267 23.07 21.58 -6.72
N SER A 268 23.63 20.37 -6.68
CA SER A 268 24.90 20.06 -7.30
C SER A 268 24.87 20.23 -8.81
N VAL A 269 23.88 19.65 -9.50
CA VAL A 269 23.75 19.77 -10.95
C VAL A 269 23.56 21.25 -11.35
N ILE A 270 22.66 21.97 -10.69
CA ILE A 270 22.46 23.41 -10.97
C ILE A 270 23.74 24.21 -10.73
N GLY A 271 24.42 23.95 -9.60
CA GLY A 271 25.67 24.63 -9.24
C GLY A 271 26.77 24.41 -10.27
N GLN A 272 27.00 23.16 -10.69
CA GLN A 272 28.00 22.83 -11.70
C GLN A 272 27.73 23.49 -13.07
N PHE A 273 26.43 23.58 -13.47
CA PHE A 273 26.06 24.26 -14.72
C PHE A 273 26.21 25.78 -14.65
N ARG A 274 25.87 26.38 -13.52
CA ARG A 274 25.90 27.85 -13.34
C ARG A 274 27.23 28.41 -12.88
N GLY A 275 28.08 27.60 -12.29
CA GLY A 275 29.28 28.08 -11.57
C GLY A 275 28.88 28.73 -10.24
N THR A 276 27.95 28.08 -9.51
CA THR A 276 27.45 28.61 -8.25
C THR A 276 27.53 27.54 -7.15
N SER A 277 27.61 27.99 -5.91
CA SER A 277 27.50 27.13 -4.73
C SER A 277 26.43 27.67 -3.80
N SER A 278 25.50 26.81 -3.38
CA SER A 278 24.34 27.19 -2.58
C SER A 278 24.44 26.62 -1.17
N PHE A 279 24.29 27.49 -0.19
CA PHE A 279 24.33 27.16 1.23
C PHE A 279 23.02 27.53 1.90
N ILE A 280 22.74 26.87 3.00
CA ILE A 280 21.63 27.22 3.87
C ILE A 280 22.16 27.68 5.22
N ASP A 281 21.66 28.80 5.69
CA ASP A 281 21.93 29.32 7.04
C ASP A 281 20.66 29.84 7.66
N ASN A 282 20.24 29.24 8.78
CA ASN A 282 19.03 29.62 9.50
C ASN A 282 17.81 29.80 8.57
N GLY A 283 17.58 28.83 7.67
CA GLY A 283 16.46 28.79 6.72
C GLY A 283 16.54 29.84 5.61
N ARG A 284 17.70 30.44 5.37
CA ARG A 284 17.96 31.30 4.21
C ARG A 284 18.90 30.56 3.27
N ILE A 285 18.52 30.45 2.02
CA ILE A 285 19.39 29.93 0.97
C ILE A 285 20.21 31.10 0.44
N ILE A 286 21.54 30.91 0.43
CA ILE A 286 22.52 31.88 -0.03
C ILE A 286 23.33 31.21 -1.12
N THR A 287 23.45 31.89 -2.27
CA THR A 287 24.16 31.37 -3.42
C THR A 287 25.32 32.28 -3.75
N PHE A 288 26.50 31.71 -3.89
CA PHE A 288 27.72 32.40 -4.27
C PHE A 288 28.13 32.01 -5.69
N ASP A 289 28.66 32.95 -6.42
CA ASP A 289 29.35 32.67 -7.67
C ASP A 289 30.73 32.09 -7.36
N VAL A 290 31.05 30.96 -7.97
CA VAL A 290 32.33 30.26 -7.85
C VAL A 290 32.87 29.98 -9.23
N GLU A 291 34.15 29.64 -9.30
CA GLU A 291 34.80 29.30 -10.57
C GLU A 291 34.07 28.09 -11.21
N LYS A 292 33.59 28.29 -12.44
CA LYS A 292 32.87 27.27 -13.18
C LYS A 292 33.79 26.20 -13.68
N GLN A 293 33.57 24.98 -13.30
CA GLN A 293 34.28 23.83 -13.86
C GLN A 293 33.69 23.40 -15.20
N GLU A 294 34.54 22.95 -16.10
CA GLU A 294 34.14 22.46 -17.40
C GLU A 294 33.54 21.05 -17.27
N LEU A 295 32.25 20.92 -17.60
CA LEU A 295 31.57 19.63 -17.61
C LEU A 295 31.92 18.85 -18.87
N ILE A 296 32.31 17.59 -18.71
CA ILE A 296 32.64 16.69 -19.80
C ILE A 296 31.37 16.34 -20.59
N GLY A 297 31.41 16.50 -21.92
CA GLY A 297 30.32 16.14 -22.83
C GLY A 297 30.12 17.17 -23.94
N SER A 298 29.70 16.69 -25.11
CA SER A 298 29.42 17.52 -26.29
C SER A 298 28.04 18.14 -26.30
N ASP A 299 27.07 17.50 -25.63
CA ASP A 299 25.66 17.90 -25.61
C ASP A 299 25.16 18.09 -24.17
N PHE A 300 23.94 18.64 -24.07
CA PHE A 300 23.34 18.96 -22.76
C PHE A 300 23.12 17.72 -21.89
N ILE A 301 22.74 16.59 -22.47
CA ILE A 301 22.45 15.35 -21.74
C ILE A 301 23.75 14.75 -21.17
N SER A 302 24.81 14.70 -21.98
CA SER A 302 26.12 14.22 -21.52
C SER A 302 26.70 15.08 -20.41
N LYS A 303 26.48 16.41 -20.45
CA LYS A 303 26.89 17.33 -19.38
C LYS A 303 26.09 17.12 -18.10
N ILE A 304 24.76 16.85 -18.17
CA ILE A 304 23.97 16.45 -17.00
C ILE A 304 24.53 15.17 -16.40
N PHE A 305 24.78 14.16 -17.24
CA PHE A 305 25.35 12.91 -16.76
C PHE A 305 26.71 13.12 -16.07
N SER A 306 27.57 13.92 -16.65
CA SER A 306 28.84 14.31 -16.04
C SER A 306 28.68 14.98 -14.67
N ALA A 307 27.71 15.90 -14.55
CA ALA A 307 27.43 16.57 -13.28
C ALA A 307 26.92 15.59 -12.21
N ILE A 308 26.08 14.64 -12.59
CA ILE A 308 25.59 13.58 -11.69
C ILE A 308 26.73 12.67 -11.23
N VAL A 309 27.62 12.27 -12.15
CA VAL A 309 28.78 11.42 -11.85
C VAL A 309 29.75 12.13 -10.93
N ASN A 310 30.00 13.42 -11.16
CA ASN A 310 30.84 14.25 -10.29
C ASN A 310 30.26 14.35 -8.88
N TRP A 311 28.97 14.65 -8.77
CA TRP A 311 28.27 14.69 -7.47
C TRP A 311 28.39 13.37 -6.72
N PHE A 312 28.09 12.25 -7.40
CA PHE A 312 28.13 10.92 -6.79
C PHE A 312 29.56 10.56 -6.33
N GLY A 313 30.57 10.80 -7.18
CA GLY A 313 31.97 10.54 -6.86
C GLY A 313 32.48 11.41 -5.71
N HIS A 314 32.06 12.68 -5.66
CA HIS A 314 32.36 13.59 -4.56
C HIS A 314 31.68 13.16 -3.25
N CYS A 315 30.40 12.79 -3.28
CA CYS A 315 29.74 12.24 -2.10
C CYS A 315 30.42 10.99 -1.54
N ILE A 316 30.98 10.13 -2.40
CA ILE A 316 31.77 8.96 -1.94
C ILE A 316 33.07 9.39 -1.24
N SER A 317 33.74 10.44 -1.69
CA SER A 317 34.90 10.95 -0.97
C SER A 317 34.52 11.48 0.42
N ASP A 318 33.44 12.26 0.48
CA ASP A 318 33.05 12.97 1.70
C ASP A 318 32.41 12.04 2.74
N VAL A 319 31.83 10.90 2.31
CA VAL A 319 31.31 9.88 3.26
C VAL A 319 32.39 9.45 4.24
N ALA A 320 33.65 9.35 3.80
CA ALA A 320 34.77 8.99 4.68
C ALA A 320 35.27 10.14 5.55
N GLY A 321 34.74 11.36 5.39
CA GLY A 321 35.18 12.57 6.07
C GLY A 321 36.26 13.32 5.32
N SER A 322 36.39 14.62 5.61
CA SER A 322 37.40 15.44 4.93
C SER A 322 38.84 15.14 5.40
N LYS A 323 39.76 15.19 4.48
CA LYS A 323 41.20 15.00 4.75
C LYS A 323 41.75 15.93 5.84
N ALA A 324 41.21 17.15 5.94
CA ALA A 324 41.65 18.16 6.92
C ALA A 324 41.24 17.80 8.36
N THR A 325 40.13 17.13 8.55
CA THR A 325 39.63 16.74 9.88
C THR A 325 40.29 15.47 10.41
N ARG A 326 40.61 14.52 9.55
CA ARG A 326 41.34 13.28 9.91
C ARG A 326 42.80 13.55 10.37
N LYS A 327 43.48 14.50 9.76
CA LYS A 327 44.86 14.85 10.14
C LYS A 327 45.04 15.39 11.56
N LYS A 328 43.97 15.88 12.18
CA LYS A 328 44.00 16.45 13.54
C LYS A 328 43.77 15.44 14.65
N GLY A 329 43.67 14.14 14.36
CA GLY A 329 43.43 13.09 15.34
C GLY A 329 42.05 13.13 15.96
N VAL A 330 41.17 13.94 15.41
CA VAL A 330 39.77 14.01 15.82
C VAL A 330 39.01 13.04 14.91
N ASN A 331 38.82 11.82 15.37
CA ASN A 331 37.99 10.82 14.69
C ASN A 331 36.49 11.21 14.71
N MET A 332 36.20 12.49 14.87
CA MET A 332 34.85 12.95 14.90
C MET A 332 34.42 13.30 13.47
N GLY A 333 33.35 12.69 13.05
CA GLY A 333 32.48 12.88 11.91
C GLY A 333 32.83 14.03 11.01
N MET A 334 32.01 14.77 10.50
CA MET A 334 32.16 15.79 9.47
C MET A 334 32.39 15.20 8.08
N GLY A 335 31.83 13.98 7.92
CA GLY A 335 31.50 13.46 6.62
C GLY A 335 30.28 14.17 6.04
N ILE A 336 29.55 13.51 5.16
CA ILE A 336 28.26 14.02 4.69
C ILE A 336 27.18 13.92 5.77
N PRO A 337 26.18 14.79 5.77
CA PRO A 337 25.06 14.69 6.69
C PRO A 337 24.23 13.42 6.45
N ILE A 338 23.47 13.00 7.45
CA ILE A 338 22.45 11.98 7.28
C ILE A 338 21.42 12.48 6.26
N PRO A 339 20.97 11.66 5.29
CA PRO A 339 20.00 12.10 4.29
C PRO A 339 18.75 12.73 4.92
N GLY A 340 18.39 13.93 4.47
CA GLY A 340 17.26 14.70 4.99
C GLY A 340 17.55 15.48 6.28
N PHE A 341 18.75 15.36 6.88
CA PHE A 341 19.09 16.08 8.11
C PHE A 341 19.21 17.59 7.88
N GLU A 342 19.59 18.01 6.67
CA GLU A 342 19.63 19.43 6.26
C GLU A 342 18.27 20.13 6.31
N ILE A 343 17.15 19.39 6.28
CA ILE A 343 15.79 19.93 6.42
C ILE A 343 15.63 20.68 7.76
N PHE A 344 16.32 20.23 8.80
CA PHE A 344 16.28 20.90 10.11
C PHE A 344 16.79 22.34 10.06
N GLN A 345 17.65 22.68 9.11
CA GLN A 345 18.14 24.05 8.94
C GLN A 345 17.09 25.04 8.45
N PHE A 346 15.96 24.56 7.93
CA PHE A 346 14.81 25.42 7.61
C PHE A 346 13.95 25.76 8.83
N LEU A 347 14.18 25.09 9.98
CA LEU A 347 13.37 25.26 11.17
C LEU A 347 13.90 26.37 12.08
N LYS A 348 13.40 27.59 11.89
CA LYS A 348 13.72 28.79 12.70
C LYS A 348 13.02 28.84 14.07
N ILE A 349 12.69 27.68 14.63
CA ILE A 349 11.99 27.61 15.91
C ILE A 349 12.99 27.88 17.04
N PRO A 350 12.77 28.93 17.85
CA PRO A 350 13.71 29.24 18.95
C PRO A 350 13.56 28.24 20.09
N ILE A 351 14.68 27.76 20.57
CA ILE A 351 14.80 26.89 21.74
C ILE A 351 15.65 27.61 22.80
N LYS A 352 15.28 27.46 24.06
CA LYS A 352 16.11 27.91 25.17
C LYS A 352 17.14 26.83 25.48
N THR A 353 18.40 27.17 25.34
CA THR A 353 19.55 26.35 25.73
C THR A 353 20.22 26.95 26.96
N LYS A 354 21.17 26.23 27.56
CA LYS A 354 21.97 26.76 28.69
C LYS A 354 22.78 28.00 28.30
N ASP A 355 23.20 28.06 27.03
CA ASP A 355 24.05 29.12 26.50
C ASP A 355 23.28 30.29 25.88
N GLY A 356 21.95 30.26 25.94
CA GLY A 356 21.09 31.33 25.44
C GLY A 356 19.92 30.85 24.58
N LYS A 357 19.52 31.67 23.60
CA LYS A 357 18.50 31.33 22.59
C LYS A 357 19.19 30.83 21.31
N GLN A 358 18.94 29.59 20.96
CA GLN A 358 19.33 29.00 19.68
C GLN A 358 18.09 28.62 18.87
N THR A 359 18.26 28.42 17.56
CA THR A 359 17.20 27.83 16.73
C THR A 359 17.40 26.32 16.57
N ILE A 360 16.39 25.58 16.11
CA ILE A 360 16.55 24.17 15.74
C ILE A 360 17.62 24.05 14.65
N ALA A 361 17.72 25.01 13.75
CA ALA A 361 18.74 25.04 12.70
C ALA A 361 20.16 25.12 13.30
N ASP A 362 20.41 26.01 14.26
CA ASP A 362 21.72 26.11 14.93
C ASP A 362 22.05 24.82 15.66
N LEU A 363 21.08 24.26 16.35
CA LEU A 363 21.21 23.00 17.08
C LEU A 363 21.56 21.81 16.17
N ALA A 364 20.94 21.73 14.99
CA ALA A 364 21.23 20.68 14.01
C ALA A 364 22.68 20.78 13.48
N VAL A 365 23.15 22.00 13.24
CA VAL A 365 24.57 22.23 12.84
C VAL A 365 25.51 21.83 13.98
N GLU A 366 25.24 22.20 15.20
CA GLU A 366 26.06 21.87 16.37
C GLU A 366 26.12 20.35 16.63
N VAL A 367 24.98 19.65 16.50
CA VAL A 367 24.91 18.19 16.60
C VAL A 367 25.73 17.52 15.50
N PHE A 368 25.68 18.03 14.27
CA PHE A 368 26.52 17.55 13.18
C PHE A 368 28.01 17.80 13.44
N GLU A 369 28.41 18.98 13.90
CA GLU A 369 29.79 19.33 14.25
C GLU A 369 30.38 18.44 15.37
N ASN A 370 29.50 17.81 16.18
CA ASN A 370 29.87 16.87 17.21
C ASN A 370 29.83 15.40 16.76
N GLY A 371 29.78 15.13 15.45
CA GLY A 371 29.96 13.79 14.90
C GLY A 371 28.69 13.06 14.50
N TYR A 372 27.53 13.71 14.53
CA TYR A 372 26.27 13.10 14.11
C TYR A 372 26.14 13.13 12.57
N ASP A 373 27.00 12.40 11.88
CA ASP A 373 27.07 12.32 10.44
C ASP A 373 26.53 11.00 9.86
N PHE A 374 26.70 10.79 8.55
CA PHE A 374 26.25 9.60 7.86
C PHE A 374 26.87 8.30 8.42
N ARG A 375 28.13 8.31 8.85
CA ARG A 375 28.82 7.13 9.38
C ARG A 375 28.23 6.71 10.72
N PHE A 376 28.06 7.68 11.62
CA PHE A 376 27.35 7.44 12.88
C PHE A 376 25.90 7.00 12.62
N GLY A 377 25.25 7.54 11.56
CA GLY A 377 23.94 7.12 11.10
C GLY A 377 23.85 5.63 10.74
N LEU A 378 24.94 5.01 10.26
CA LEU A 378 24.99 3.56 10.03
C LEU A 378 24.97 2.79 11.35
N ALA A 379 25.67 3.26 12.37
CA ALA A 379 25.64 2.68 13.72
C ALA A 379 24.22 2.77 14.32
N LEU A 380 23.55 3.92 14.18
CA LEU A 380 22.16 4.14 14.63
C LEU A 380 21.14 3.19 13.96
N GLN A 381 21.40 2.72 12.74
CA GLN A 381 20.53 1.77 12.06
C GLN A 381 20.60 0.36 12.63
N VAL A 382 21.68 -0.02 13.33
CA VAL A 382 21.88 -1.39 13.82
C VAL A 382 20.76 -1.82 14.76
N PRO A 383 20.41 -1.09 15.85
CA PRO A 383 19.33 -1.49 16.74
C PRO A 383 17.97 -1.50 16.02
N VAL A 384 17.73 -0.60 15.06
CA VAL A 384 16.51 -0.58 14.24
C VAL A 384 16.38 -1.83 13.39
N ARG A 385 17.46 -2.28 12.75
CA ARG A 385 17.50 -3.51 11.96
C ARG A 385 17.33 -4.75 12.82
N ILE A 386 18.00 -4.80 13.96
CA ILE A 386 17.88 -5.89 14.92
C ILE A 386 16.43 -5.99 15.43
N ASN A 387 15.81 -4.86 15.79
CA ASN A 387 14.41 -4.82 16.19
C ASN A 387 13.48 -5.42 15.12
N ASN A 388 13.65 -5.00 13.87
CA ASN A 388 12.90 -5.55 12.73
C ASN A 388 13.07 -7.07 12.61
N LEU A 389 14.30 -7.58 12.75
CA LEU A 389 14.59 -9.01 12.64
C LEU A 389 14.00 -9.80 13.81
N LEU A 390 14.17 -9.32 15.05
CA LEU A 390 13.65 -9.96 16.24
C LEU A 390 12.12 -10.09 16.20
N VAL A 391 11.42 -9.01 15.85
CA VAL A 391 9.95 -9.04 15.77
C VAL A 391 9.50 -10.03 14.70
N ARG A 392 10.14 -10.06 13.53
CA ARG A 392 9.82 -11.02 12.46
C ARG A 392 10.07 -12.45 12.88
N PHE A 393 11.18 -12.68 13.56
CA PHE A 393 11.54 -13.99 14.09
C PHE A 393 10.53 -14.47 15.13
N CYS A 394 10.20 -13.65 16.12
CA CYS A 394 9.20 -13.96 17.13
C CYS A 394 7.81 -14.22 16.53
N PHE A 395 7.41 -13.41 15.54
CA PHE A 395 6.17 -13.62 14.80
C PHE A 395 6.15 -14.96 14.06
N ALA A 396 7.25 -15.31 13.37
CA ALA A 396 7.36 -16.58 12.67
C ALA A 396 7.34 -17.77 13.62
N LEU A 397 8.07 -17.70 14.74
CA LEU A 397 8.07 -18.73 15.78
C LEU A 397 6.67 -18.97 16.35
N LYS A 398 5.93 -17.89 16.67
CA LYS A 398 4.57 -18.00 17.18
C LYS A 398 3.65 -18.68 16.16
N ARG A 399 3.72 -18.32 14.90
CA ARG A 399 2.91 -18.94 13.84
C ARG A 399 3.23 -20.43 13.69
N PHE A 400 4.51 -20.78 13.72
CA PHE A 400 4.94 -22.16 13.57
C PHE A 400 4.56 -23.02 14.79
N PHE A 401 4.93 -22.61 16.01
CA PHE A 401 4.77 -23.44 17.20
C PHE A 401 3.37 -23.34 17.83
N TYR A 402 2.78 -22.13 17.85
CA TYR A 402 1.50 -21.93 18.52
C TYR A 402 0.31 -22.11 17.59
N HIS A 403 0.39 -21.58 16.36
CA HIS A 403 -0.69 -21.71 15.37
C HIS A 403 -0.53 -22.90 14.42
N GLN A 404 0.60 -23.61 14.48
CA GLN A 404 0.91 -24.80 13.68
C GLN A 404 0.79 -24.59 12.16
N TYR A 405 1.10 -23.38 11.70
CA TYR A 405 1.12 -23.07 10.27
C TYR A 405 2.33 -23.75 9.58
N PRO A 406 2.20 -24.16 8.32
CA PRO A 406 3.33 -24.70 7.57
C PRO A 406 4.44 -23.65 7.43
N LEU A 407 5.70 -24.08 7.42
CA LEU A 407 6.87 -23.20 7.43
C LEU A 407 6.84 -22.13 6.32
N LYS A 408 6.31 -22.47 5.14
CA LYS A 408 6.16 -21.54 4.01
C LYS A 408 5.25 -20.34 4.34
N GLU A 409 4.23 -20.55 5.17
CA GLU A 409 3.29 -19.51 5.58
C GLU A 409 3.79 -18.71 6.79
N CYS A 410 4.78 -19.23 7.52
CA CYS A 410 5.35 -18.54 8.67
C CYS A 410 6.39 -17.50 8.30
N MET A 411 6.94 -17.53 7.07
CA MET A 411 8.03 -16.65 6.65
C MET A 411 7.53 -15.22 6.40
N PRO A 412 7.86 -14.25 7.26
CA PRO A 412 7.32 -12.89 7.21
C PRO A 412 8.14 -11.96 6.30
N PHE A 413 8.68 -12.46 5.18
CA PHE A 413 9.55 -11.68 4.30
C PHE A 413 8.83 -10.95 3.17
N ASP A 414 7.50 -10.99 3.15
CA ASP A 414 6.69 -10.21 2.23
C ASP A 414 6.94 -8.71 2.42
N GLY A 415 7.53 -8.07 1.41
CA GLY A 415 7.86 -6.65 1.43
C GLY A 415 9.31 -6.33 1.79
N GLY A 416 10.19 -7.33 1.90
CA GLY A 416 11.61 -7.15 2.23
C GLY A 416 11.86 -6.69 3.67
N LEU A 417 13.13 -6.49 4.04
CA LEU A 417 13.54 -6.12 5.41
C LEU A 417 12.99 -4.76 5.86
N PHE A 418 12.79 -3.83 4.93
CA PHE A 418 12.39 -2.45 5.21
C PHE A 418 11.01 -2.08 4.67
N GLY A 419 10.38 -2.96 3.89
CA GLY A 419 9.08 -2.71 3.28
C GLY A 419 7.93 -2.60 4.28
N MET A 420 6.81 -2.05 3.81
CA MET A 420 5.55 -2.02 4.56
C MET A 420 5.04 -3.44 4.75
N GLN A 421 4.73 -3.80 5.99
CA GLN A 421 4.24 -5.14 6.29
C GLN A 421 2.79 -5.29 5.81
N ARG A 422 2.54 -6.30 4.99
CA ARG A 422 1.18 -6.61 4.51
C ARG A 422 0.33 -7.27 5.60
N GLN A 423 0.97 -8.01 6.51
CA GLN A 423 0.27 -8.70 7.61
C GLN A 423 -0.03 -7.72 8.75
N PRO A 424 -1.30 -7.50 9.10
CA PRO A 424 -1.69 -6.50 10.09
C PRO A 424 -1.09 -6.75 11.48
N GLU A 425 -1.00 -8.01 11.91
CA GLU A 425 -0.45 -8.40 13.21
C GLU A 425 1.04 -8.05 13.29
N LEU A 426 1.82 -8.43 12.26
CA LEU A 426 3.24 -8.11 12.21
C LEU A 426 3.49 -6.60 12.21
N ARG A 427 2.69 -5.84 11.45
CA ARG A 427 2.78 -4.37 11.42
C ARG A 427 2.52 -3.77 12.80
N ARG A 428 1.53 -4.27 13.53
CA ARG A 428 1.20 -3.82 14.89
C ARG A 428 2.29 -4.19 15.91
N MET A 429 2.83 -5.40 15.84
CA MET A 429 3.98 -5.81 16.66
C MET A 429 5.19 -4.92 16.39
N MET A 430 5.49 -4.61 15.11
CA MET A 430 6.55 -3.68 14.72
C MET A 430 6.32 -2.29 15.31
N LEU A 431 5.10 -1.75 15.25
CA LEU A 431 4.77 -0.45 15.83
C LEU A 431 5.07 -0.40 17.32
N VAL A 432 4.63 -1.41 18.07
CA VAL A 432 4.85 -1.50 19.52
C VAL A 432 6.34 -1.63 19.82
N ALA A 433 7.08 -2.52 19.13
CA ALA A 433 8.49 -2.73 19.38
C ALA A 433 9.33 -1.48 19.10
N HIS A 434 9.07 -0.78 17.98
CA HIS A 434 9.74 0.50 17.69
C HIS A 434 9.29 1.62 18.63
N GLY A 435 8.05 1.61 19.09
CA GLY A 435 7.57 2.52 20.11
C GLY A 435 8.35 2.35 21.42
N VAL A 436 8.56 1.12 21.86
CA VAL A 436 9.36 0.80 23.07
C VAL A 436 10.80 1.23 22.88
N LEU A 437 11.43 0.93 21.73
CA LEU A 437 12.79 1.40 21.43
C LEU A 437 12.89 2.93 21.55
N CYS A 438 12.01 3.68 20.91
CA CYS A 438 12.02 5.15 20.98
C CYS A 438 11.76 5.70 22.38
N VAL A 439 10.88 5.09 23.17
CA VAL A 439 10.61 5.51 24.56
C VAL A 439 11.83 5.30 25.44
N CYS A 440 12.51 4.16 25.30
CA CYS A 440 13.73 3.88 26.07
C CYS A 440 14.89 4.80 25.63
N ASP A 441 15.06 5.01 24.33
CA ASP A 441 16.04 5.94 23.76
C ASP A 441 15.81 7.37 24.26
N THR A 442 14.56 7.88 24.21
CA THR A 442 14.21 9.18 24.80
C THR A 442 14.54 9.25 26.28
N GLY A 443 14.19 8.21 27.03
CA GLY A 443 14.47 8.13 28.46
C GLY A 443 15.97 8.23 28.77
N ASP A 444 16.80 7.47 28.05
CA ASP A 444 18.26 7.52 28.17
C ASP A 444 18.82 8.91 27.78
N ALA A 445 18.40 9.42 26.63
CA ALA A 445 18.84 10.71 26.12
C ALA A 445 18.52 11.86 27.09
N VAL A 446 17.32 11.89 27.67
CA VAL A 446 16.92 12.92 28.65
C VAL A 446 17.67 12.79 29.96
N ILE A 447 17.76 11.56 30.50
CA ILE A 447 18.42 11.32 31.81
C ILE A 447 19.93 11.63 31.72
N ARG A 448 20.61 11.12 30.71
CA ARG A 448 22.06 11.32 30.56
C ARG A 448 22.40 12.67 29.91
N GLY A 449 21.48 13.26 29.17
CA GLY A 449 21.65 14.61 28.59
C GLY A 449 21.59 15.73 29.62
N GLY A 450 21.06 15.46 30.84
CA GLY A 450 21.06 16.44 31.93
C GLY A 450 20.37 17.76 31.60
N GLY A 451 19.42 17.76 30.67
CA GLY A 451 18.68 18.93 30.20
C GLY A 451 19.42 19.78 29.16
N ASP A 452 20.56 19.31 28.65
CA ASP A 452 21.24 19.94 27.55
C ASP A 452 20.70 19.43 26.19
N PRO A 453 20.09 20.29 25.36
CA PRO A 453 19.45 19.87 24.11
C PRO A 453 20.42 19.23 23.09
N VAL A 454 21.68 19.70 23.04
CA VAL A 454 22.70 19.15 22.14
C VAL A 454 23.00 17.70 22.52
N THR A 455 23.29 17.46 23.80
CA THR A 455 23.58 16.12 24.32
C THR A 455 22.38 15.19 24.21
N ILE A 456 21.16 15.69 24.40
CA ILE A 456 19.92 14.92 24.20
C ILE A 456 19.83 14.46 22.75
N LEU A 457 20.03 15.36 21.78
CA LEU A 457 19.96 15.03 20.36
C LEU A 457 21.10 14.10 19.90
N LEU A 458 22.32 14.28 20.42
CA LEU A 458 23.45 13.41 20.12
C LEU A 458 23.23 11.97 20.58
N ARG A 459 22.37 11.75 21.59
CA ARG A 459 22.00 10.43 22.10
C ARG A 459 20.75 9.86 21.43
N THR A 460 19.96 10.69 20.74
CA THR A 460 18.70 10.28 20.15
C THR A 460 18.90 9.52 18.85
N ASN A 461 18.27 8.37 18.72
CA ASN A 461 18.33 7.56 17.50
C ASN A 461 17.33 8.02 16.43
N TYR A 462 17.76 8.95 15.59
CA TYR A 462 16.96 9.51 14.51
C TYR A 462 16.31 8.45 13.61
N PHE A 463 17.02 7.36 13.28
CA PHE A 463 16.46 6.29 12.43
C PHE A 463 15.37 5.48 13.13
N ALA A 464 15.42 5.33 14.46
CA ALA A 464 14.35 4.69 15.21
C ALA A 464 13.05 5.48 15.11
N TYR A 465 13.11 6.81 15.22
CA TYR A 465 11.95 7.69 15.07
C TYR A 465 11.41 7.74 13.64
N LEU A 466 12.28 7.82 12.63
CA LEU A 466 11.86 7.74 11.24
C LEU A 466 11.15 6.42 10.94
N ARG A 467 11.68 5.31 11.48
CA ARG A 467 11.07 4.00 11.31
C ARG A 467 9.73 3.91 12.03
N LEU A 468 9.63 4.39 13.25
CA LEU A 468 8.38 4.47 14.01
C LEU A 468 7.32 5.28 13.27
N ALA A 469 7.69 6.46 12.75
CA ALA A 469 6.80 7.31 11.96
C ALA A 469 6.31 6.60 10.68
N TYR A 470 7.22 5.95 9.95
CA TYR A 470 6.88 5.20 8.75
C TYR A 470 5.88 4.06 9.03
N ILE A 471 6.11 3.27 10.08
CA ILE A 471 5.21 2.18 10.48
C ILE A 471 3.88 2.74 10.98
N GLY A 472 3.92 3.84 11.76
CA GLY A 472 2.74 4.53 12.27
C GLY A 472 1.83 5.05 11.16
N LEU A 473 2.41 5.70 10.14
CA LEU A 473 1.66 6.13 8.95
C LEU A 473 1.05 4.92 8.21
N GLY A 474 1.76 3.80 8.15
CA GLY A 474 1.24 2.55 7.61
C GLY A 474 0.03 2.01 8.38
N GLU A 475 0.07 2.09 9.71
CA GLU A 475 -1.04 1.65 10.57
C GLU A 475 -2.25 2.60 10.46
N VAL A 476 -2.03 3.92 10.45
CA VAL A 476 -3.10 4.91 10.22
C VAL A 476 -3.78 4.66 8.86
N ARG A 477 -3.00 4.43 7.81
CA ARG A 477 -3.53 4.10 6.48
C ARG A 477 -4.32 2.79 6.49
N ALA A 478 -3.88 1.78 7.23
CA ALA A 478 -4.59 0.52 7.37
C ALA A 478 -5.92 0.68 8.12
N ILE A 479 -5.93 1.44 9.23
CA ILE A 479 -7.15 1.75 9.98
C ILE A 479 -8.15 2.50 9.08
N TYR A 480 -7.68 3.46 8.28
CA TYR A 480 -8.52 4.13 7.30
C TYR A 480 -9.13 3.13 6.30
N ARG A 481 -8.33 2.22 5.75
CA ARG A 481 -8.80 1.19 4.79
C ARG A 481 -9.70 0.12 5.40
N GLN A 482 -9.63 -0.13 6.70
CA GLN A 482 -10.56 -1.02 7.40
C GLN A 482 -12.01 -0.49 7.38
N ASN A 483 -12.17 0.82 7.25
CA ASN A 483 -13.47 1.49 7.26
C ASN A 483 -13.88 2.03 5.87
N HIS A 484 -13.03 1.88 4.87
CA HIS A 484 -13.27 2.41 3.52
C HIS A 484 -12.99 1.34 2.46
N LEU A 485 -13.95 1.19 1.56
CA LEU A 485 -13.88 0.26 0.43
C LEU A 485 -12.72 0.62 -0.51
N ASN A 486 -11.93 -0.37 -0.90
CA ASN A 486 -10.86 -0.19 -1.89
C ASN A 486 -11.43 -0.20 -3.32
N LEU A 487 -12.09 0.89 -3.69
CA LEU A 487 -12.73 1.04 -5.01
C LEU A 487 -11.75 0.84 -6.17
N LYS A 488 -10.47 1.16 -6.00
CA LYS A 488 -9.47 1.00 -7.06
C LYS A 488 -9.19 -0.48 -7.34
N GLN A 489 -9.03 -1.29 -6.29
CA GLN A 489 -8.84 -2.73 -6.44
C GLN A 489 -10.10 -3.39 -6.99
N MET A 490 -11.26 -3.05 -6.41
CA MET A 490 -12.55 -3.57 -6.86
C MET A 490 -12.80 -3.31 -8.34
N LYS A 491 -12.52 -2.09 -8.81
CA LYS A 491 -12.65 -1.74 -10.22
C LYS A 491 -11.70 -2.58 -11.10
N LYS A 492 -10.45 -2.75 -10.67
CA LYS A 492 -9.47 -3.55 -11.41
C LYS A 492 -9.93 -5.01 -11.55
N ASP A 493 -10.40 -5.61 -10.45
CA ASP A 493 -10.86 -7.00 -10.44
C ASP A 493 -12.09 -7.18 -11.32
N ILE A 494 -13.04 -6.23 -11.29
CA ILE A 494 -14.22 -6.23 -12.18
C ILE A 494 -13.79 -6.10 -13.65
N ASP A 495 -12.84 -5.20 -13.97
CA ASP A 495 -12.35 -5.03 -15.33
C ASP A 495 -11.63 -6.31 -15.82
N GLU A 496 -10.86 -7.00 -14.96
CA GLU A 496 -10.20 -8.27 -15.27
C GLU A 496 -11.20 -9.41 -15.49
N GLU A 497 -12.19 -9.56 -14.61
CA GLU A 497 -13.26 -10.57 -14.76
C GLU A 497 -14.09 -10.32 -16.03
N TRP A 498 -14.45 -9.06 -16.30
CA TRP A 498 -15.20 -8.69 -17.49
C TRP A 498 -14.44 -9.02 -18.78
N THR A 499 -13.14 -8.73 -18.79
CA THR A 499 -12.27 -9.06 -19.93
C THR A 499 -12.20 -10.58 -20.13
N GLY A 500 -12.03 -11.35 -19.05
CA GLY A 500 -12.00 -12.80 -19.12
C GLY A 500 -13.31 -13.41 -19.64
N LEU A 501 -14.47 -12.88 -19.19
CA LEU A 501 -15.80 -13.29 -19.68
C LEU A 501 -15.97 -12.94 -21.17
N TYR A 502 -15.54 -11.76 -21.58
CA TYR A 502 -15.62 -11.34 -22.99
C TYR A 502 -14.78 -12.24 -23.88
N GLU A 503 -13.53 -12.50 -23.51
CA GLU A 503 -12.63 -13.37 -24.28
C GLU A 503 -13.16 -14.81 -24.36
N SER A 504 -13.69 -15.35 -23.27
CA SER A 504 -14.30 -16.68 -23.21
C SER A 504 -15.53 -16.77 -24.15
N ASN A 505 -16.40 -15.78 -24.13
CA ASN A 505 -17.59 -15.75 -24.98
C ASN A 505 -17.21 -15.61 -26.46
N VAL A 506 -16.24 -14.76 -26.81
CA VAL A 506 -15.76 -14.60 -28.19
C VAL A 506 -15.15 -15.92 -28.70
N GLN A 507 -14.39 -16.65 -27.88
CA GLN A 507 -13.88 -17.96 -28.24
C GLN A 507 -15.00 -18.97 -28.47
N THR A 508 -16.03 -19.00 -27.61
CA THR A 508 -17.17 -19.89 -27.75
C THR A 508 -17.95 -19.60 -29.04
N TRP A 509 -18.16 -18.33 -29.38
CA TRP A 509 -18.82 -17.96 -30.62
C TRP A 509 -18.03 -18.36 -31.87
N ARG A 510 -16.70 -18.21 -31.86
CA ARG A 510 -15.84 -18.72 -32.93
C ARG A 510 -15.92 -20.23 -33.11
N TYR A 511 -15.99 -20.98 -32.01
CA TYR A 511 -16.12 -22.45 -32.04
C TYR A 511 -17.50 -22.92 -32.52
N THR A 512 -18.56 -22.16 -32.25
CA THR A 512 -19.95 -22.53 -32.64
C THR A 512 -20.32 -22.08 -34.06
N GLY A 513 -19.43 -21.42 -34.77
CA GLY A 513 -19.67 -20.99 -36.15
C GLY A 513 -20.76 -19.94 -36.34
N LEU A 514 -21.11 -19.24 -35.26
CA LEU A 514 -22.07 -18.13 -35.27
C LEU A 514 -21.38 -16.78 -35.56
N GLU A 515 -20.28 -16.78 -36.30
CA GLU A 515 -19.83 -15.56 -36.95
C GLU A 515 -20.83 -15.24 -38.06
N SER A 516 -21.69 -14.27 -37.82
CA SER A 516 -22.49 -13.64 -38.90
C SER A 516 -21.53 -12.88 -39.80
N ASP A 517 -21.57 -13.19 -41.10
CA ASP A 517 -20.97 -12.43 -42.17
C ASP A 517 -21.32 -10.93 -42.11
#